data_3172a3bdd870d6d944f71c4033185efb
#
_entry.id   3172a3bdd870d6d944f71c4033185efb
#
_cell.length_a   1.000
_cell.length_b   1.000
_cell.length_c   1.000
_cell.angle_alpha   90.00
_cell.angle_beta   90.00
_cell.angle_gamma   90.00
#
_symmetry.space_group_name_H-M   'P 1'
#
loop_
_entity.id
_entity.type
_entity.pdbx_description
1 polymer ?
#
loop_
_entity_poly.entity_id
_entity_poly.type
_entity_poly.pdbx_seq_one_letter_code
_entity_poly.pdbx_strand_id
1 'polypeptide(L)'
;MIPVPTDPEVTCIYTSRIIESRGGVMTTVPYVSESWASLWEALADAQPDQIAVVLGEQEIRWRELDDHAARLASVFADRGVTQGSRVAQLLYNDAAYLESVYALFKLRATPVNVNYRYLINEVAYILNNSEAEVLLYHASLSDRVSGLQELVPSLRTLIRVDDLGGVEPLPDGHLDYTSAISSAPPAPRVVRSGEDLLFLYTGGTTGMPKGVMWRHVDLFGALASSGYQALGLPLPSTSDEVGRVARQLNSEGKSPTNLCAPPLMHGVALFLAMSSF
;
A
#
# COMPACT_ATOMS: atom_id res chain seq x y z
N MET A 1 17.71 4.86 12.44
CA MET A 1 18.38 4.78 11.12
C MET A 1 18.06 3.39 10.60
N ILE A 2 17.14 3.29 9.62
CA ILE A 2 16.75 1.99 9.00
C ILE A 2 17.93 1.56 8.15
N PRO A 3 18.46 0.33 8.27
CA PRO A 3 19.53 -0.13 7.41
C PRO A 3 19.05 -0.14 5.95
N VAL A 4 19.72 0.63 5.10
CA VAL A 4 19.54 0.60 3.66
C VAL A 4 20.11 -0.72 3.16
N PRO A 5 19.39 -1.48 2.32
CA PRO A 5 19.92 -2.68 1.70
C PRO A 5 21.26 -2.37 1.01
N THR A 6 22.28 -3.18 1.24
CA THR A 6 23.63 -2.98 0.69
C THR A 6 23.78 -3.46 -0.75
N ASP A 7 22.68 -3.88 -1.38
CA ASP A 7 22.68 -4.34 -2.77
C ASP A 7 22.73 -3.14 -3.73
N PRO A 8 23.73 -3.03 -4.63
CA PRO A 8 23.87 -1.93 -5.56
C PRO A 8 22.76 -1.87 -6.63
N GLU A 9 21.89 -2.88 -6.72
CA GLU A 9 20.73 -2.88 -7.64
C GLU A 9 19.48 -2.20 -7.05
N VAL A 10 19.45 -1.87 -5.77
CA VAL A 10 18.39 -1.07 -5.17
C VAL A 10 18.68 0.41 -5.42
N THR A 11 18.07 0.98 -6.44
CA THR A 11 18.22 2.40 -6.74
C THR A 11 17.35 3.20 -5.76
N CYS A 12 17.97 3.78 -4.75
CA CYS A 12 17.34 4.73 -3.84
C CYS A 12 17.15 6.06 -4.59
N ILE A 13 15.99 6.31 -5.16
CA ILE A 13 15.65 7.62 -5.70
C ILE A 13 15.04 8.45 -4.57
N TYR A 14 15.87 9.11 -3.79
CA TYR A 14 15.42 10.19 -2.92
C TYR A 14 15.08 11.38 -3.81
N THR A 15 13.83 11.53 -4.19
CA THR A 15 13.37 12.77 -4.81
C THR A 15 13.08 13.80 -3.75
N SER A 16 14.13 14.34 -3.11
CA SER A 16 13.99 15.67 -2.54
C SER A 16 13.83 16.64 -3.70
N ARG A 17 12.61 16.98 -4.08
CA ARG A 17 12.39 18.10 -5.02
C ARG A 17 12.81 19.38 -4.31
N ILE A 18 14.03 19.80 -4.59
CA ILE A 18 14.40 21.20 -4.53
C ILE A 18 13.63 21.85 -5.68
N ILE A 19 12.51 22.52 -5.37
CA ILE A 19 11.89 23.44 -6.31
C ILE A 19 12.80 24.66 -6.28
N GLU A 20 13.78 24.73 -7.20
CA GLU A 20 14.51 25.96 -7.46
C GLU A 20 13.53 26.98 -8.03
N SER A 21 13.02 27.86 -7.18
CA SER A 21 12.46 29.11 -7.64
C SER A 21 13.66 30.02 -8.02
N ARG A 22 13.65 30.56 -9.22
CA ARG A 22 14.63 31.59 -9.63
C ARG A 22 14.58 32.75 -8.64
N GLY A 23 15.59 32.80 -7.78
CA GLY A 23 15.86 33.95 -6.89
C GLY A 23 15.25 33.84 -5.50
N GLY A 24 15.96 33.26 -4.54
CA GLY A 24 15.80 33.51 -3.11
C GLY A 24 15.04 32.44 -2.34
N VAL A 25 15.50 32.18 -1.14
CA VAL A 25 14.89 31.48 0.00
C VAL A 25 14.15 30.18 -0.32
N MET A 26 14.75 29.07 0.06
CA MET A 26 14.08 27.76 0.18
C MET A 26 12.91 27.90 1.16
N THR A 27 11.71 28.07 0.64
CA THR A 27 10.49 27.87 1.43
C THR A 27 10.18 26.37 1.38
N THR A 28 10.46 25.67 2.47
CA THR A 28 9.85 24.36 2.72
C THR A 28 8.35 24.59 2.79
N VAL A 29 7.60 24.13 1.81
CA VAL A 29 6.14 24.16 1.89
C VAL A 29 5.76 23.15 3.01
N PRO A 30 5.16 23.58 4.11
CA PRO A 30 4.72 22.67 5.14
C PRO A 30 3.55 21.86 4.57
N TYR A 31 3.77 20.59 4.33
CA TYR A 31 2.75 19.61 4.01
C TYR A 31 2.82 18.47 5.03
N VAL A 32 1.80 17.62 5.01
CA VAL A 32 1.69 16.51 5.97
C VAL A 32 2.97 15.69 6.00
N SER A 33 3.59 15.61 7.17
CA SER A 33 4.78 14.78 7.44
C SER A 33 4.42 13.42 8.04
N GLU A 34 3.12 13.09 8.04
CA GLU A 34 2.58 11.88 8.63
C GLU A 34 2.59 10.70 7.62
N SER A 35 2.32 9.50 8.11
CA SER A 35 2.19 8.33 7.26
C SER A 35 0.84 8.31 6.55
N TRP A 36 0.77 7.62 5.40
CA TRP A 36 -0.50 7.41 4.69
C TRP A 36 -1.57 6.74 5.55
N ALA A 37 -1.19 5.86 6.49
CA ALA A 37 -2.18 5.27 7.40
C ALA A 37 -2.85 6.34 8.28
N SER A 38 -2.13 7.34 8.76
CA SER A 38 -2.71 8.44 9.54
C SER A 38 -3.69 9.27 8.71
N LEU A 39 -3.38 9.48 7.41
CA LEU A 39 -4.27 10.19 6.50
C LEU A 39 -5.57 9.41 6.25
N TRP A 40 -5.45 8.11 6.00
CA TRP A 40 -6.62 7.26 5.75
C TRP A 40 -7.45 7.03 7.01
N GLU A 41 -6.84 6.95 8.19
CA GLU A 41 -7.55 6.95 9.47
C GLU A 41 -8.34 8.24 9.68
N ALA A 42 -7.76 9.40 9.34
CA ALA A 42 -8.48 10.68 9.42
C ALA A 42 -9.66 10.76 8.44
N LEU A 43 -9.55 10.15 7.25
CA LEU A 43 -10.67 10.02 6.31
C LEU A 43 -11.76 9.10 6.85
N ALA A 44 -11.40 7.94 7.41
CA ALA A 44 -12.33 7.00 8.01
C ALA A 44 -13.09 7.63 9.19
N ASP A 45 -12.40 8.41 10.03
CA ASP A 45 -13.02 9.15 11.14
C ASP A 45 -13.92 10.29 10.65
N ALA A 46 -13.49 10.95 9.57
CA ALA A 46 -14.21 12.11 9.03
C ALA A 46 -15.51 11.73 8.30
N GLN A 47 -15.51 10.61 7.60
CA GLN A 47 -16.61 10.20 6.71
C GLN A 47 -16.82 8.66 6.70
N PRO A 48 -17.08 8.02 7.87
CA PRO A 48 -17.10 6.57 8.03
C PRO A 48 -18.11 5.86 7.12
N ASP A 49 -19.21 6.50 6.81
CA ASP A 49 -20.31 5.94 6.02
C ASP A 49 -20.20 6.19 4.51
N GLN A 50 -19.21 6.98 4.08
CA GLN A 50 -18.97 7.19 2.66
C GLN A 50 -18.28 5.98 2.04
N ILE A 51 -18.55 5.74 0.75
CA ILE A 51 -17.94 4.68 -0.03
C ILE A 51 -16.47 5.05 -0.27
N ALA A 52 -15.56 4.17 0.13
CA ALA A 52 -14.13 4.27 -0.11
C ALA A 52 -13.71 3.52 -1.38
N VAL A 53 -14.26 2.32 -1.60
CA VAL A 53 -13.92 1.46 -2.73
C VAL A 53 -15.18 0.85 -3.34
N VAL A 54 -15.22 0.79 -4.66
CA VAL A 54 -16.23 0.02 -5.42
C VAL A 54 -15.50 -1.04 -6.24
N LEU A 55 -15.89 -2.30 -6.07
CA LEU A 55 -15.36 -3.43 -6.82
C LEU A 55 -16.54 -4.26 -7.39
N GLY A 56 -16.81 -4.08 -8.69
CA GLY A 56 -18.02 -4.66 -9.28
C GLY A 56 -19.29 -4.11 -8.64
N GLU A 57 -20.07 -5.00 -8.00
CA GLU A 57 -21.28 -4.62 -7.24
C GLU A 57 -21.00 -4.39 -5.74
N GLN A 58 -19.78 -4.67 -5.28
CA GLN A 58 -19.40 -4.51 -3.89
C GLN A 58 -19.02 -3.07 -3.61
N GLU A 59 -19.64 -2.46 -2.59
CA GLU A 59 -19.30 -1.16 -2.03
C GLU A 59 -18.68 -1.36 -0.65
N ILE A 60 -17.49 -0.79 -0.45
CA ILE A 60 -16.76 -0.82 0.83
C ILE A 60 -16.71 0.60 1.38
N ARG A 61 -17.25 0.79 2.58
CA ARG A 61 -17.23 2.08 3.26
C ARG A 61 -15.90 2.32 3.96
N TRP A 62 -15.59 3.58 4.25
CA TRP A 62 -14.36 3.95 4.95
C TRP A 62 -14.18 3.21 6.28
N ARG A 63 -15.24 3.07 7.10
CA ARG A 63 -15.18 2.31 8.34
C ARG A 63 -14.86 0.82 8.14
N GLU A 64 -15.35 0.25 7.05
CA GLU A 64 -15.12 -1.16 6.71
C GLU A 64 -13.69 -1.37 6.23
N LEU A 65 -13.21 -0.49 5.34
CA LEU A 65 -11.83 -0.49 4.88
C LEU A 65 -10.84 -0.32 6.05
N ASP A 66 -11.12 0.58 6.99
CA ASP A 66 -10.28 0.82 8.17
C ASP A 66 -10.28 -0.38 9.14
N ASP A 67 -11.45 -0.99 9.40
CA ASP A 67 -11.58 -2.18 10.26
C ASP A 67 -10.90 -3.39 9.64
N HIS A 68 -11.12 -3.67 8.34
CA HIS A 68 -10.46 -4.76 7.64
C HIS A 68 -8.93 -4.60 7.64
N ALA A 69 -8.44 -3.40 7.34
CA ALA A 69 -7.00 -3.11 7.39
C ALA A 69 -6.43 -3.24 8.80
N ALA A 70 -7.18 -2.83 9.85
CA ALA A 70 -6.73 -2.98 11.23
C ALA A 70 -6.68 -4.46 11.67
N ARG A 71 -7.66 -5.28 11.26
CA ARG A 71 -7.65 -6.73 11.53
C ARG A 71 -6.53 -7.44 10.78
N LEU A 72 -6.34 -7.09 9.50
CA LEU A 72 -5.23 -7.64 8.71
C LEU A 72 -3.87 -7.23 9.29
N ALA A 73 -3.75 -6.03 9.85
CA ALA A 73 -2.55 -5.62 10.58
C ALA A 73 -2.28 -6.52 11.79
N SER A 74 -3.31 -6.92 12.55
CA SER A 74 -3.16 -7.92 13.63
C SER A 74 -2.68 -9.27 13.09
N VAL A 75 -3.27 -9.76 11.99
CA VAL A 75 -2.82 -11.00 11.34
C VAL A 75 -1.34 -10.93 10.97
N PHE A 76 -0.89 -9.83 10.39
CA PHE A 76 0.53 -9.63 10.06
C PHE A 76 1.40 -9.58 11.31
N ALA A 77 0.99 -8.86 12.36
CA ALA A 77 1.74 -8.76 13.61
C ALA A 77 1.90 -10.13 14.29
N ASP A 78 0.85 -10.95 14.32
CA ASP A 78 0.87 -12.32 14.83
C ASP A 78 1.82 -13.24 14.04
N ARG A 79 2.13 -12.88 12.78
CA ARG A 79 3.13 -13.55 11.94
C ARG A 79 4.49 -12.87 12.02
N GLY A 80 4.71 -11.99 12.99
CA GLY A 80 5.98 -11.34 13.29
C GLY A 80 6.32 -10.19 12.33
N VAL A 81 5.36 -9.65 11.57
CA VAL A 81 5.56 -8.43 10.80
C VAL A 81 5.63 -7.24 11.76
N THR A 82 6.70 -6.46 11.63
CA THR A 82 6.98 -5.28 12.46
C THR A 82 7.37 -4.10 11.59
N GLN A 83 7.73 -3.00 12.21
CA GLN A 83 8.24 -1.82 11.49
C GLN A 83 9.41 -2.21 10.58
N GLY A 84 9.31 -1.86 9.30
CA GLY A 84 10.31 -2.12 8.29
C GLY A 84 10.29 -3.53 7.69
N SER A 85 9.48 -4.48 8.20
CA SER A 85 9.22 -5.75 7.55
C SER A 85 8.63 -5.54 6.15
N ARG A 86 8.97 -6.39 5.20
CA ARG A 86 8.48 -6.31 3.81
C ARG A 86 7.47 -7.40 3.55
N VAL A 87 6.34 -7.00 3.00
CA VAL A 87 5.23 -7.90 2.63
C VAL A 87 4.89 -7.71 1.18
N ALA A 88 4.96 -8.79 0.42
CA ALA A 88 4.75 -8.78 -1.02
C ALA A 88 3.28 -9.04 -1.38
N GLN A 89 2.85 -8.48 -2.50
CA GLN A 89 1.49 -8.54 -3.00
C GLN A 89 1.47 -9.03 -4.45
N LEU A 90 1.13 -10.30 -4.65
CA LEU A 90 0.92 -10.96 -5.95
C LEU A 90 -0.60 -11.05 -6.20
N LEU A 91 -1.22 -9.90 -6.44
CA LEU A 91 -2.67 -9.74 -6.50
C LEU A 91 -3.10 -9.04 -7.79
N TYR A 92 -4.31 -9.36 -8.27
CA TYR A 92 -5.04 -8.55 -9.24
C TYR A 92 -5.62 -7.29 -8.57
N ASN A 93 -6.38 -6.49 -9.35
CA ASN A 93 -7.17 -5.42 -8.77
C ASN A 93 -8.28 -6.02 -7.91
N ASP A 94 -8.16 -5.82 -6.61
CA ASP A 94 -9.04 -6.37 -5.60
C ASP A 94 -9.03 -5.46 -4.36
N ALA A 95 -10.07 -5.52 -3.54
CA ALA A 95 -10.11 -4.80 -2.27
C ALA A 95 -8.96 -5.22 -1.35
N ALA A 96 -8.61 -6.51 -1.33
CA ALA A 96 -7.50 -7.06 -0.56
C ALA A 96 -6.15 -6.40 -0.88
N TYR A 97 -5.98 -5.87 -2.11
CA TYR A 97 -4.79 -5.11 -2.46
C TYR A 97 -4.70 -3.82 -1.63
N LEU A 98 -5.75 -3.02 -1.61
CA LEU A 98 -5.78 -1.74 -0.87
C LEU A 98 -5.82 -1.96 0.65
N GLU A 99 -6.60 -2.94 1.11
CA GLU A 99 -6.66 -3.33 2.52
C GLU A 99 -5.29 -3.76 3.05
N SER A 100 -4.53 -4.54 2.25
CA SER A 100 -3.18 -4.96 2.65
C SER A 100 -2.16 -3.83 2.63
N VAL A 101 -2.20 -2.92 1.65
CA VAL A 101 -1.36 -1.70 1.67
C VAL A 101 -1.64 -0.89 2.92
N TYR A 102 -2.92 -0.68 3.25
CA TYR A 102 -3.33 0.08 4.42
C TYR A 102 -2.92 -0.61 5.73
N ALA A 103 -3.12 -1.92 5.83
CA ALA A 103 -2.69 -2.72 6.99
C ALA A 103 -1.18 -2.62 7.25
N LEU A 104 -0.38 -2.68 6.18
CA LEU A 104 1.07 -2.56 6.27
C LEU A 104 1.49 -1.15 6.71
N PHE A 105 0.86 -0.12 6.17
CA PHE A 105 1.08 1.24 6.63
C PHE A 105 0.69 1.43 8.10
N LYS A 106 -0.38 0.77 8.58
CA LYS A 106 -0.75 0.77 10.01
C LYS A 106 0.36 0.21 10.90
N LEU A 107 1.09 -0.81 10.44
CA LEU A 107 2.21 -1.45 11.14
C LEU A 107 3.57 -0.78 10.90
N ARG A 108 3.65 0.26 10.07
CA ARG A 108 4.91 0.83 9.60
C ARG A 108 5.77 -0.18 8.82
N ALA A 109 5.11 -1.19 8.24
CA ALA A 109 5.72 -2.18 7.37
C ALA A 109 5.66 -1.70 5.91
N THR A 110 6.47 -2.30 5.06
CA THR A 110 6.67 -1.88 3.67
C THR A 110 5.95 -2.82 2.71
N PRO A 111 4.91 -2.36 2.00
CA PRO A 111 4.32 -3.13 0.92
C PRO A 111 5.27 -3.20 -0.28
N VAL A 112 5.28 -4.37 -0.94
CA VAL A 112 6.09 -4.67 -2.12
C VAL A 112 5.19 -5.20 -3.23
N ASN A 113 5.05 -4.46 -4.32
CA ASN A 113 4.27 -4.94 -5.46
C ASN A 113 4.98 -6.07 -6.21
N VAL A 114 4.22 -7.07 -6.64
CA VAL A 114 4.70 -8.13 -7.54
C VAL A 114 3.80 -8.20 -8.76
N ASN A 115 4.40 -8.20 -9.94
CA ASN A 115 3.63 -8.31 -11.17
C ASN A 115 3.07 -9.74 -11.32
N TYR A 116 1.75 -9.87 -11.36
CA TYR A 116 1.05 -11.16 -11.47
C TYR A 116 1.34 -11.90 -12.79
N ARG A 117 1.98 -11.25 -13.78
CA ARG A 117 2.42 -11.87 -15.02
C ARG A 117 3.77 -12.58 -14.88
N TYR A 118 4.50 -12.34 -13.80
CA TYR A 118 5.79 -12.96 -13.57
C TYR A 118 5.65 -14.44 -13.25
N LEU A 119 6.63 -15.20 -13.72
CA LEU A 119 6.77 -16.61 -13.39
C LEU A 119 7.54 -16.76 -12.06
N ILE A 120 7.55 -17.97 -11.53
CA ILE A 120 8.09 -18.27 -10.20
C ILE A 120 9.51 -17.71 -9.96
N ASN A 121 10.40 -17.78 -10.94
CA ASN A 121 11.77 -17.28 -10.79
C ASN A 121 11.85 -15.75 -10.68
N GLU A 122 10.98 -15.03 -11.40
CA GLU A 122 10.90 -13.58 -11.34
C GLU A 122 10.25 -13.13 -10.03
N VAL A 123 9.22 -13.87 -9.58
CA VAL A 123 8.60 -13.65 -8.26
C VAL A 123 9.64 -13.89 -7.17
N ALA A 124 10.37 -15.01 -7.20
CA ALA A 124 11.42 -15.33 -6.25
C ALA A 124 12.52 -14.27 -6.23
N TYR A 125 12.90 -13.74 -7.39
CA TYR A 125 13.86 -12.64 -7.47
C TYR A 125 13.40 -11.41 -6.69
N ILE A 126 12.15 -10.95 -6.90
CA ILE A 126 11.63 -9.77 -6.20
C ILE A 126 11.57 -10.03 -4.70
N LEU A 127 11.07 -11.20 -4.29
CA LEU A 127 10.96 -11.55 -2.87
C LEU A 127 12.32 -11.61 -2.18
N ASN A 128 13.34 -12.18 -2.83
CA ASN A 128 14.71 -12.20 -2.30
C ASN A 128 15.33 -10.79 -2.28
N ASN A 129 15.19 -10.02 -3.36
CA ASN A 129 15.76 -8.67 -3.46
C ASN A 129 15.12 -7.69 -2.47
N SER A 130 13.81 -7.82 -2.22
CA SER A 130 13.11 -7.04 -1.19
C SER A 130 13.23 -7.60 0.21
N GLU A 131 13.77 -8.81 0.38
CA GLU A 131 13.77 -9.56 1.63
C GLU A 131 12.34 -9.72 2.21
N ALA A 132 11.38 -10.01 1.33
CA ALA A 132 9.99 -10.17 1.74
C ALA A 132 9.80 -11.38 2.66
N GLU A 133 9.03 -11.19 3.74
CA GLU A 133 8.80 -12.21 4.77
C GLU A 133 7.43 -12.86 4.64
N VAL A 134 6.49 -12.15 4.03
CA VAL A 134 5.11 -12.57 3.82
C VAL A 134 4.71 -12.28 2.38
N LEU A 135 3.90 -13.16 1.78
CA LEU A 135 3.31 -12.98 0.45
C LEU A 135 1.79 -13.15 0.53
N LEU A 136 1.06 -12.13 0.09
CA LEU A 136 -0.35 -12.27 -0.29
C LEU A 136 -0.44 -12.64 -1.76
N TYR A 137 -1.32 -13.59 -2.09
CA TYR A 137 -1.51 -14.01 -3.48
C TYR A 137 -2.95 -14.44 -3.75
N HIS A 138 -3.44 -14.25 -4.97
CA HIS A 138 -4.72 -14.79 -5.41
C HIS A 138 -4.65 -16.28 -5.67
N ALA A 139 -5.70 -17.01 -5.33
CA ALA A 139 -5.79 -18.47 -5.49
C ALA A 139 -5.51 -18.91 -6.94
N SER A 140 -5.97 -18.17 -7.93
CA SER A 140 -5.70 -18.40 -9.35
C SER A 140 -4.23 -18.27 -9.77
N LEU A 141 -3.36 -17.76 -8.88
CA LEU A 141 -1.92 -17.62 -9.08
C LEU A 141 -1.09 -18.68 -8.30
N SER A 142 -1.75 -19.72 -7.79
CA SER A 142 -1.11 -20.76 -6.96
C SER A 142 0.05 -21.47 -7.65
N ASP A 143 0.00 -21.60 -8.98
CA ASP A 143 1.08 -22.17 -9.82
C ASP A 143 2.39 -21.38 -9.74
N ARG A 144 2.33 -20.07 -9.42
CA ARG A 144 3.46 -19.16 -9.29
C ARG A 144 4.00 -19.08 -7.86
N VAL A 145 3.30 -19.68 -6.92
CA VAL A 145 3.60 -19.64 -5.49
C VAL A 145 4.13 -20.98 -5.01
N SER A 146 3.71 -22.08 -5.67
CA SER A 146 4.14 -23.45 -5.33
C SER A 146 5.66 -23.58 -5.39
N GLY A 147 6.30 -23.94 -4.27
CA GLY A 147 7.75 -24.09 -4.15
C GLY A 147 8.52 -22.78 -3.89
N LEU A 148 7.86 -21.61 -3.78
CA LEU A 148 8.54 -20.34 -3.52
C LEU A 148 9.33 -20.34 -2.22
N GLN A 149 8.84 -21.01 -1.17
CA GLN A 149 9.54 -21.03 0.13
C GLN A 149 10.90 -21.75 0.07
N GLU A 150 11.09 -22.65 -0.89
CA GLU A 150 12.40 -23.28 -1.15
C GLU A 150 13.37 -22.31 -1.85
N LEU A 151 12.85 -21.39 -2.65
CA LEU A 151 13.63 -20.40 -3.40
C LEU A 151 13.86 -19.10 -2.63
N VAL A 152 13.06 -18.82 -1.60
CA VAL A 152 13.04 -17.57 -0.85
C VAL A 152 13.11 -17.87 0.66
N PRO A 153 14.32 -17.97 1.24
CA PRO A 153 14.49 -18.34 2.64
C PRO A 153 13.86 -17.38 3.66
N SER A 154 13.65 -16.12 3.30
CA SER A 154 12.97 -15.12 4.15
C SER A 154 11.46 -15.32 4.21
N LEU A 155 10.86 -16.01 3.22
CA LEU A 155 9.42 -16.14 3.08
C LEU A 155 8.84 -17.18 4.05
N ARG A 156 8.23 -16.71 5.11
CA ARG A 156 7.72 -17.56 6.21
C ARG A 156 6.21 -17.71 6.25
N THR A 157 5.48 -16.81 5.57
CA THR A 157 4.01 -16.82 5.61
C THR A 157 3.43 -16.55 4.23
N LEU A 158 2.45 -17.36 3.85
CA LEU A 158 1.68 -17.25 2.62
C LEU A 158 0.20 -17.03 2.99
N ILE A 159 -0.42 -15.98 2.44
CA ILE A 159 -1.83 -15.65 2.67
C ILE A 159 -2.54 -15.68 1.33
N ARG A 160 -3.52 -16.59 1.20
CA ARG A 160 -4.29 -16.75 -0.02
C ARG A 160 -5.56 -15.91 0.03
N VAL A 161 -5.76 -15.10 -1.00
CA VAL A 161 -7.00 -14.41 -1.31
C VAL A 161 -7.78 -15.27 -2.31
N ASP A 162 -9.00 -15.64 -1.97
CA ASP A 162 -9.82 -16.49 -2.86
C ASP A 162 -10.45 -15.63 -3.97
N ASP A 163 -10.15 -15.99 -5.22
CA ASP A 163 -10.75 -15.43 -6.44
C ASP A 163 -11.38 -16.51 -7.34
N LEU A 164 -11.52 -17.74 -6.80
CA LEU A 164 -12.06 -18.90 -7.49
C LEU A 164 -13.37 -19.41 -6.88
N GLY A 165 -13.96 -18.67 -5.92
CA GLY A 165 -15.22 -19.06 -5.26
C GLY A 165 -15.12 -20.30 -4.37
N GLY A 166 -13.95 -20.52 -3.75
CA GLY A 166 -13.74 -21.61 -2.78
C GLY A 166 -13.61 -22.99 -3.41
N VAL A 167 -13.41 -23.08 -4.73
CA VAL A 167 -13.36 -24.38 -5.45
C VAL A 167 -12.11 -25.19 -5.11
N GLU A 168 -11.00 -24.52 -4.80
CA GLU A 168 -9.73 -25.18 -4.50
C GLU A 168 -9.45 -25.20 -3.00
N PRO A 169 -8.95 -26.34 -2.46
CA PRO A 169 -8.58 -26.41 -1.05
C PRO A 169 -7.41 -25.46 -0.76
N LEU A 170 -7.38 -24.94 0.48
CA LEU A 170 -6.26 -24.14 0.96
C LEU A 170 -5.02 -25.05 1.07
N PRO A 171 -3.86 -24.66 0.48
CA PRO A 171 -2.64 -25.43 0.65
C PRO A 171 -2.19 -25.48 2.11
N ASP A 172 -1.55 -26.58 2.50
CA ASP A 172 -1.07 -26.76 3.87
C ASP A 172 -0.09 -25.65 4.27
N GLY A 173 -0.28 -25.11 5.46
CA GLY A 173 0.56 -24.03 6.00
C GLY A 173 0.21 -22.61 5.51
N HIS A 174 -0.69 -22.48 4.53
CA HIS A 174 -1.16 -21.17 4.09
C HIS A 174 -2.31 -20.66 4.95
N LEU A 175 -2.48 -19.35 5.00
CA LEU A 175 -3.63 -18.71 5.63
C LEU A 175 -4.69 -18.36 4.59
N ASP A 176 -5.94 -18.53 4.96
CA ASP A 176 -7.06 -17.96 4.19
C ASP A 176 -7.29 -16.52 4.63
N TYR A 177 -7.30 -15.60 3.67
CA TYR A 177 -7.42 -14.16 3.90
C TYR A 177 -8.70 -13.79 4.66
N THR A 178 -9.84 -14.26 4.18
CA THR A 178 -11.15 -13.91 4.76
C THR A 178 -11.29 -14.44 6.18
N SER A 179 -10.91 -15.70 6.39
CA SER A 179 -10.96 -16.33 7.72
C SER A 179 -9.99 -15.66 8.70
N ALA A 180 -8.80 -15.29 8.23
CA ALA A 180 -7.80 -14.63 9.06
C ALA A 180 -8.29 -13.26 9.54
N ILE A 181 -8.82 -12.42 8.66
CA ILE A 181 -9.37 -11.11 9.02
C ILE A 181 -10.59 -11.26 9.95
N SER A 182 -11.51 -12.17 9.62
CA SER A 182 -12.74 -12.34 10.42
C SER A 182 -12.47 -12.79 11.86
N SER A 183 -11.39 -13.51 12.10
CA SER A 183 -11.02 -14.02 13.42
C SER A 183 -10.12 -13.09 14.24
N ALA A 184 -9.44 -12.15 13.59
CA ALA A 184 -8.48 -11.26 14.24
C ALA A 184 -9.16 -10.04 14.88
N PRO A 185 -8.73 -9.59 16.08
CA PRO A 185 -9.15 -8.29 16.61
C PRO A 185 -8.47 -7.17 15.79
N PRO A 186 -9.05 -5.97 15.72
CA PRO A 186 -8.40 -4.84 15.06
C PRO A 186 -7.13 -4.40 15.83
N ALA A 187 -6.04 -4.15 15.12
CA ALA A 187 -4.82 -3.60 15.69
C ALA A 187 -5.03 -2.17 16.19
N PRO A 188 -4.41 -1.78 17.32
CA PRO A 188 -4.49 -0.40 17.79
C PRO A 188 -3.77 0.55 16.84
N ARG A 189 -4.24 1.79 16.79
CA ARG A 189 -3.53 2.88 16.12
C ARG A 189 -2.24 3.21 16.88
N VAL A 190 -1.16 3.42 16.14
CA VAL A 190 0.16 3.75 16.69
C VAL A 190 0.68 5.04 16.07
N VAL A 191 1.65 5.69 16.72
CA VAL A 191 2.35 6.85 16.14
C VAL A 191 3.23 6.38 14.98
N ARG A 192 3.10 7.03 13.83
CA ARG A 192 3.78 6.70 12.58
C ARG A 192 4.60 7.87 12.07
N SER A 193 5.42 7.60 11.06
CA SER A 193 6.32 8.59 10.47
C SER A 193 6.11 8.69 8.96
N GLY A 194 6.24 9.89 8.41
CA GLY A 194 6.31 10.10 6.96
C GLY A 194 7.56 9.50 6.31
N GLU A 195 8.54 9.06 7.12
CA GLU A 195 9.74 8.35 6.65
C GLU A 195 9.48 6.85 6.39
N ASP A 196 8.30 6.31 6.75
CA ASP A 196 7.92 4.93 6.42
C ASP A 196 7.88 4.75 4.89
N LEU A 197 8.10 3.52 4.41
CA LEU A 197 8.39 3.25 3.01
C LEU A 197 7.28 2.46 2.30
N LEU A 198 7.16 2.72 1.01
CA LEU A 198 6.52 1.90 0.00
C LEU A 198 7.56 1.48 -1.04
N PHE A 199 7.69 0.20 -1.35
CA PHE A 199 8.52 -0.28 -2.46
C PHE A 199 7.67 -0.49 -3.70
N LEU A 200 8.16 0.03 -4.83
CA LEU A 200 7.52 -0.15 -6.12
C LEU A 200 8.53 -0.75 -7.10
N TYR A 201 8.38 -2.04 -7.39
CA TYR A 201 9.18 -2.70 -8.42
C TYR A 201 8.64 -2.36 -9.79
N THR A 202 9.54 -1.91 -10.67
CA THR A 202 9.23 -1.57 -12.05
C THR A 202 10.01 -2.44 -13.01
N GLY A 203 9.37 -2.89 -14.11
CA GLY A 203 10.08 -3.59 -15.19
C GLY A 203 11.10 -2.67 -15.83
N GLY A 204 12.37 -3.06 -15.79
CA GLY A 204 13.43 -2.37 -16.52
C GLY A 204 13.43 -2.78 -17.98
N THR A 205 13.78 -1.86 -18.89
CA THR A 205 13.96 -2.17 -20.33
C THR A 205 15.22 -3.01 -20.59
N THR A 206 16.08 -3.18 -19.61
CA THR A 206 17.43 -3.73 -19.76
C THR A 206 17.81 -4.83 -18.77
N GLY A 207 16.86 -5.44 -18.04
CA GLY A 207 17.20 -6.48 -17.06
C GLY A 207 16.11 -6.78 -16.05
N MET A 208 16.49 -7.33 -14.90
CA MET A 208 15.58 -7.67 -13.81
C MET A 208 14.89 -6.42 -13.23
N PRO A 209 13.67 -6.57 -12.67
CA PRO A 209 12.94 -5.47 -12.07
C PRO A 209 13.74 -4.78 -10.95
N LYS A 210 13.62 -3.46 -10.85
CA LYS A 210 14.26 -2.66 -9.81
C LYS A 210 13.22 -2.07 -8.87
N GLY A 211 13.48 -2.14 -7.57
CA GLY A 211 12.64 -1.56 -6.53
C GLY A 211 12.93 -0.07 -6.35
N VAL A 212 11.92 0.76 -6.53
CA VAL A 212 11.96 2.19 -6.17
C VAL A 212 11.37 2.33 -4.78
N MET A 213 12.12 2.96 -3.87
CA MET A 213 11.68 3.21 -2.50
C MET A 213 11.07 4.61 -2.41
N TRP A 214 9.81 4.68 -1.99
CA TRP A 214 9.10 5.93 -1.77
C TRP A 214 8.89 6.14 -0.28
N ARG A 215 9.35 7.27 0.27
CA ARG A 215 8.91 7.68 1.60
C ARG A 215 7.47 8.20 1.52
N HIS A 216 6.69 7.95 2.54
CA HIS A 216 5.29 8.40 2.59
C HIS A 216 5.17 9.91 2.41
N VAL A 217 6.05 10.69 3.03
CA VAL A 217 6.06 12.15 2.93
C VAL A 217 6.32 12.64 1.50
N ASP A 218 7.28 12.02 0.79
CA ASP A 218 7.59 12.41 -0.58
C ASP A 218 6.48 12.03 -1.54
N LEU A 219 5.91 10.85 -1.34
CA LEU A 219 4.79 10.36 -2.14
C LEU A 219 3.55 11.25 -1.95
N PHE A 220 3.24 11.64 -0.71
CA PHE A 220 2.15 12.57 -0.44
C PHE A 220 2.37 13.90 -1.16
N GLY A 221 3.55 14.51 -1.01
CA GLY A 221 3.89 15.76 -1.69
C GLY A 221 3.76 15.68 -3.21
N ALA A 222 4.16 14.55 -3.81
CA ALA A 222 4.05 14.34 -5.24
C ALA A 222 2.61 14.16 -5.73
N LEU A 223 1.77 13.43 -4.98
CA LEU A 223 0.41 13.10 -5.38
C LEU A 223 -0.60 14.20 -5.02
N ALA A 224 -0.51 14.73 -3.80
CA ALA A 224 -1.48 15.71 -3.31
C ALA A 224 -1.38 17.07 -4.02
N SER A 225 -0.18 17.48 -4.45
CA SER A 225 0.04 18.80 -5.06
C SER A 225 -0.86 19.06 -6.25
N SER A 226 -1.01 18.11 -7.15
CA SER A 226 -1.86 18.25 -8.34
C SER A 226 -3.34 18.20 -8.01
N GLY A 227 -3.76 17.32 -7.11
CA GLY A 227 -5.16 17.16 -6.70
C GLY A 227 -5.70 18.41 -5.98
N TYR A 228 -4.98 18.85 -4.95
CA TYR A 228 -5.38 20.06 -4.21
C TYR A 228 -5.33 21.33 -5.06
N GLN A 229 -4.32 21.44 -5.95
CA GLN A 229 -4.25 22.55 -6.89
C GLN A 229 -5.45 22.56 -7.86
N ALA A 230 -5.85 21.41 -8.38
CA ALA A 230 -7.01 21.29 -9.27
C ALA A 230 -8.32 21.69 -8.57
N LEU A 231 -8.42 21.47 -7.26
CA LEU A 231 -9.56 21.87 -6.44
C LEU A 231 -9.45 23.33 -5.95
N GLY A 232 -8.37 24.04 -6.23
CA GLY A 232 -8.12 25.39 -5.74
C GLY A 232 -7.89 25.47 -4.22
N LEU A 233 -7.46 24.37 -3.61
CA LEU A 233 -7.24 24.22 -2.17
C LEU A 233 -5.75 24.26 -1.82
N PRO A 234 -5.38 24.80 -0.65
CA PRO A 234 -4.01 24.70 -0.14
C PRO A 234 -3.70 23.24 0.25
N LEU A 235 -2.44 22.85 0.16
CA LEU A 235 -1.99 21.55 0.68
C LEU A 235 -2.22 21.49 2.19
N PRO A 236 -2.78 20.39 2.71
CA PRO A 236 -2.96 20.21 4.15
C PRO A 236 -1.61 20.01 4.84
N SER A 237 -1.52 20.46 6.08
CA SER A 237 -0.33 20.32 6.93
C SER A 237 -0.47 19.22 7.98
N THR A 238 -1.68 18.71 8.20
CA THR A 238 -2.00 17.66 9.18
C THR A 238 -3.04 16.69 8.61
N SER A 239 -3.09 15.46 9.16
CA SER A 239 -4.13 14.49 8.83
C SER A 239 -5.54 15.00 9.18
N ASP A 240 -5.69 15.77 10.25
CA ASP A 240 -6.96 16.39 10.63
C ASP A 240 -7.47 17.36 9.55
N GLU A 241 -6.57 18.11 8.91
CA GLU A 241 -6.94 18.97 7.78
C GLU A 241 -7.41 18.17 6.56
N VAL A 242 -6.79 17.02 6.28
CA VAL A 242 -7.23 16.09 5.23
C VAL A 242 -8.67 15.64 5.50
N GLY A 243 -8.96 15.15 6.71
CA GLY A 243 -10.30 14.73 7.10
C GLY A 243 -11.34 15.87 7.03
N ARG A 244 -10.95 17.08 7.40
CA ARG A 244 -11.82 18.27 7.32
C ARG A 244 -12.16 18.64 5.87
N VAL A 245 -11.15 18.64 4.99
CA VAL A 245 -11.33 18.92 3.55
C VAL A 245 -12.22 17.86 2.91
N ALA A 246 -11.99 16.58 3.23
CA ALA A 246 -12.82 15.50 2.71
C ALA A 246 -14.31 15.65 3.08
N ARG A 247 -14.61 15.96 4.36
CA ARG A 247 -16.00 16.26 4.78
C ARG A 247 -16.60 17.43 4.02
N GLN A 248 -15.84 18.50 3.83
CA GLN A 248 -16.30 19.68 3.09
C GLN A 248 -16.64 19.30 1.64
N LEU A 249 -15.72 18.65 0.93
CA LEU A 249 -15.94 18.24 -0.46
C LEU A 249 -17.14 17.31 -0.59
N ASN A 250 -17.29 16.36 0.35
CA ASN A 250 -18.43 15.47 0.38
C ASN A 250 -19.75 16.23 0.56
N SER A 251 -19.81 17.16 1.51
CA SER A 251 -21.01 17.97 1.74
C SER A 251 -21.40 18.86 0.55
N GLU A 252 -20.41 19.21 -0.28
CA GLU A 252 -20.58 20.00 -1.50
C GLU A 252 -20.86 19.13 -2.75
N GLY A 253 -20.85 17.79 -2.61
CA GLY A 253 -20.97 16.84 -3.74
C GLY A 253 -19.78 16.90 -4.70
N LYS A 254 -18.60 17.26 -4.21
CA LYS A 254 -17.35 17.44 -4.98
C LYS A 254 -16.28 16.41 -4.66
N SER A 255 -16.59 15.37 -3.90
CA SER A 255 -15.63 14.30 -3.62
C SER A 255 -15.11 13.69 -4.92
N PRO A 256 -13.78 13.61 -5.11
CA PRO A 256 -13.22 13.00 -6.30
C PRO A 256 -13.54 11.51 -6.35
N THR A 257 -13.78 10.99 -7.55
CA THR A 257 -13.92 9.56 -7.80
C THR A 257 -12.96 9.17 -8.91
N ASN A 258 -12.11 8.18 -8.66
CA ASN A 258 -11.14 7.70 -9.62
C ASN A 258 -11.45 6.27 -10.06
N LEU A 259 -11.36 6.01 -11.36
CA LEU A 259 -11.39 4.67 -11.91
C LEU A 259 -9.95 4.13 -12.03
N CYS A 260 -9.59 3.14 -11.19
CA CYS A 260 -8.30 2.46 -11.26
C CYS A 260 -8.29 1.41 -12.39
N ALA A 261 -8.35 1.86 -13.65
CA ALA A 261 -8.34 0.99 -14.82
C ALA A 261 -7.04 0.20 -15.02
N PRO A 262 -5.83 0.76 -14.79
CA PRO A 262 -4.60 -0.05 -14.81
C PRO A 262 -4.51 -0.98 -13.61
N PRO A 263 -3.67 -2.04 -13.66
CA PRO A 263 -3.41 -2.90 -12.51
C PRO A 263 -2.80 -2.15 -11.32
N LEU A 264 -3.32 -2.40 -10.11
CA LEU A 264 -2.83 -1.80 -8.84
C LEU A 264 -1.37 -2.13 -8.54
N MET A 265 -0.85 -3.21 -9.09
CA MET A 265 0.59 -3.53 -9.01
C MET A 265 1.49 -2.51 -9.73
N HIS A 266 0.93 -1.62 -10.53
CA HIS A 266 1.67 -0.54 -11.18
C HIS A 266 1.46 0.79 -10.44
N GLY A 267 2.54 1.56 -10.33
CA GLY A 267 2.53 2.85 -9.63
C GLY A 267 1.42 3.79 -10.09
N VAL A 268 1.10 3.81 -11.38
CA VAL A 268 0.04 4.68 -11.90
C VAL A 268 -1.31 4.39 -11.23
N ALA A 269 -1.73 3.13 -11.16
CA ALA A 269 -3.01 2.79 -10.56
C ALA A 269 -3.00 2.94 -9.04
N LEU A 270 -1.94 2.43 -8.38
CA LEU A 270 -1.81 2.55 -6.93
C LEU A 270 -1.79 4.02 -6.49
N PHE A 271 -1.03 4.86 -7.19
CA PHE A 271 -0.93 6.28 -6.89
C PHE A 271 -2.23 7.02 -7.16
N LEU A 272 -2.96 6.65 -8.24
CA LEU A 272 -4.31 7.18 -8.47
C LEU A 272 -5.27 6.76 -7.34
N ALA A 273 -5.27 5.50 -6.93
CA ALA A 273 -6.07 5.05 -5.79
C ALA A 273 -5.71 5.84 -4.53
N MET A 274 -4.42 5.95 -4.20
CA MET A 274 -3.96 6.70 -3.02
C MET A 274 -4.33 8.19 -3.08
N SER A 275 -4.32 8.81 -4.24
CA SER A 275 -4.63 10.24 -4.40
C SER A 275 -6.13 10.56 -4.42
N SER A 276 -6.99 9.54 -4.52
CA SER A 276 -8.46 9.69 -4.48
C SER A 276 -8.99 9.79 -3.06
N PHE A 277 -8.15 9.41 -2.14
CA PHE A 277 -8.45 9.35 -0.71
C PHE A 277 -8.09 10.64 -0.02
#